data_0dcd51776704f1332266ba92c9c9b8ee
#
_entry.id   0dcd51776704f1332266ba92c9c9b8ee
#
_cell.length_a   1.000
_cell.length_b   1.000
_cell.length_c   1.000
_cell.angle_alpha   90.00
_cell.angle_beta   90.00
_cell.angle_gamma   90.00
#
_symmetry.space_group_name_H-M   'P 1'
#
loop_
_entity.id
_entity.type
_entity.pdbx_description
1 polymer ?
#
loop_
_entity_poly.entity_id
_entity_poly.type
_entity_poly.pdbx_seq_one_letter_code
_entity_poly.pdbx_strand_id
1 'polypeptide(L)'
;ANRNNHKHQTRADQPSPLAGMLFDGQGRAMTPSHAKRGSKRYRYYITRPGGIDGKASADTWRVPAGEIEPVINARFIKWLRDEAATVKEIGSAKPNMSLQTIIADCSQLAERIDKIVPAQLREVLLAIGMQIVLSDEAIAITFSSRKLADYFGAKVKHDADTGISCESSLVSISIPMRIARRGQELRLIFAKSENIAPVRVDGKLVGLIAKAEDAYSKLASGTAITRSEKPHLVRLARLKFLAPDIVTAILEGKQPPLLTARKMLRATRIPLCWEEQRNIFGFE
;
A
#
# COMPACT_ATOMS: atom_id res chain seq x y z
N ALA A 1 -28.15 -17.53 8.75
CA ALA A 1 -27.33 -18.73 8.92
C ALA A 1 -25.93 -18.45 8.37
N ASN A 2 -25.04 -17.98 9.23
CA ASN A 2 -23.68 -17.58 8.85
C ASN A 2 -22.71 -18.73 9.22
N ARG A 3 -22.60 -19.70 8.34
CA ARG A 3 -21.62 -20.77 8.41
C ARG A 3 -20.60 -20.54 7.30
N ASN A 4 -19.45 -19.98 7.63
CA ASN A 4 -18.16 -20.24 6.97
C ASN A 4 -17.06 -19.24 7.38
N ASN A 5 -16.87 -19.08 8.70
CA ASN A 5 -15.67 -18.37 9.19
C ASN A 5 -14.67 -19.38 9.79
N HIS A 6 -14.44 -20.51 9.11
CA HIS A 6 -13.51 -21.53 9.58
C HIS A 6 -12.22 -21.57 8.78
N LYS A 7 -11.15 -21.15 9.46
CA LYS A 7 -9.80 -21.79 9.45
C LYS A 7 -9.20 -22.05 8.07
N HIS A 8 -8.89 -21.01 7.31
CA HIS A 8 -7.72 -21.09 6.45
C HIS A 8 -6.47 -20.71 7.25
N GLN A 9 -5.98 -21.68 8.04
CA GLN A 9 -4.58 -21.67 8.48
C GLN A 9 -3.75 -21.70 7.20
N THR A 10 -3.24 -20.54 6.81
CA THR A 10 -2.29 -20.45 5.71
C THR A 10 -0.98 -21.06 6.20
N ARG A 11 -0.67 -22.28 5.73
CA ARG A 11 0.66 -22.92 5.82
C ARG A 11 1.72 -22.17 5.01
N ALA A 12 1.58 -20.88 4.82
CA ALA A 12 2.55 -20.07 4.08
C ALA A 12 3.50 -19.41 5.07
N ASP A 13 4.81 -19.53 4.82
CA ASP A 13 5.88 -18.89 5.60
C ASP A 13 5.70 -17.36 5.73
N GLN A 14 4.86 -16.76 4.93
CA GLN A 14 4.47 -15.35 4.99
C GLN A 14 2.96 -15.21 4.70
N PRO A 15 2.11 -15.18 5.74
CA PRO A 15 0.68 -14.95 5.57
C PRO A 15 0.41 -13.54 5.04
N SER A 16 -0.60 -13.40 4.18
CA SER A 16 -1.07 -12.10 3.69
C SER A 16 -1.90 -11.42 4.77
N PRO A 17 -1.48 -10.26 5.32
CA PRO A 17 -2.10 -9.66 6.50
C PRO A 17 -3.56 -9.25 6.28
N LEU A 18 -3.97 -8.90 5.06
CA LEU A 18 -5.34 -8.47 4.76
C LEU A 18 -6.25 -9.62 4.30
N ALA A 19 -5.80 -10.87 4.37
CA ALA A 19 -6.60 -12.02 3.95
C ALA A 19 -7.89 -12.15 4.79
N GLY A 20 -9.04 -12.18 4.11
CA GLY A 20 -10.37 -12.27 4.74
C GLY A 20 -10.96 -10.95 5.20
N MET A 21 -10.27 -9.82 4.99
CA MET A 21 -10.73 -8.48 5.38
C MET A 21 -10.91 -7.55 4.18
N LEU A 22 -10.46 -7.97 2.99
CA LEU A 22 -10.46 -7.15 1.79
C LEU A 22 -11.61 -7.56 0.87
N PHE A 23 -12.38 -6.56 0.42
CA PHE A 23 -13.54 -6.72 -0.46
C PHE A 23 -13.43 -5.72 -1.62
N ASP A 24 -14.02 -6.06 -2.75
CA ASP A 24 -14.17 -5.12 -3.87
C ASP A 24 -15.44 -4.26 -3.71
N GLY A 25 -15.64 -3.30 -4.62
CA GLY A 25 -16.78 -2.38 -4.58
C GLY A 25 -18.15 -3.03 -4.72
N GLN A 26 -18.20 -4.31 -5.09
CA GLN A 26 -19.43 -5.12 -5.15
C GLN A 26 -19.60 -5.99 -3.90
N GLY A 27 -18.75 -5.85 -2.89
CA GLY A 27 -18.78 -6.63 -1.65
C GLY A 27 -18.24 -8.06 -1.80
N ARG A 28 -17.60 -8.40 -2.92
CA ARG A 28 -17.00 -9.72 -3.13
C ARG A 28 -15.66 -9.81 -2.41
N ALA A 29 -15.45 -10.90 -1.67
CA ALA A 29 -14.22 -11.11 -0.93
C ALA A 29 -13.02 -11.28 -1.87
N MET A 30 -11.90 -10.64 -1.54
CA MET A 30 -10.64 -10.79 -2.24
C MET A 30 -9.72 -11.76 -1.49
N THR A 31 -9.16 -12.71 -2.23
CA THR A 31 -8.28 -13.75 -1.67
C THR A 31 -6.83 -13.53 -2.10
N PRO A 32 -5.85 -13.86 -1.22
CA PRO A 32 -4.45 -13.77 -1.58
C PRO A 32 -4.09 -14.80 -2.66
N SER A 33 -3.34 -14.37 -3.64
CA SER A 33 -2.80 -15.17 -4.72
C SER A 33 -1.32 -14.87 -4.94
N HIS A 34 -0.60 -15.84 -5.45
CA HIS A 34 0.82 -15.74 -5.69
C HIS A 34 1.15 -16.01 -7.16
N ALA A 35 1.99 -15.17 -7.74
CA ALA A 35 2.56 -15.40 -9.06
C ALA A 35 4.09 -15.47 -8.95
N LYS A 36 4.71 -16.39 -9.66
CA LYS A 36 6.17 -16.53 -9.73
C LYS A 36 6.64 -16.10 -11.12
N ARG A 37 7.65 -15.25 -11.17
CA ARG A 37 8.33 -14.88 -12.42
C ARG A 37 9.84 -14.95 -12.19
N GLY A 38 10.45 -15.97 -12.77
CA GLY A 38 11.84 -16.35 -12.45
C GLY A 38 11.97 -16.71 -10.96
N SER A 39 12.95 -16.14 -10.28
CA SER A 39 13.16 -16.31 -8.83
C SER A 39 12.27 -15.43 -7.95
N LYS A 40 11.57 -14.44 -8.53
CA LYS A 40 10.75 -13.48 -7.77
C LYS A 40 9.33 -13.97 -7.60
N ARG A 41 8.84 -13.93 -6.36
CA ARG A 41 7.46 -14.22 -5.98
C ARG A 41 6.71 -12.90 -5.76
N TYR A 42 5.53 -12.76 -6.41
CA TYR A 42 4.65 -11.61 -6.30
C TYR A 42 3.37 -12.03 -5.60
N ARG A 43 2.89 -11.21 -4.66
CA ARG A 43 1.62 -11.41 -3.96
C ARG A 43 0.58 -10.45 -4.48
N TYR A 44 -0.64 -10.94 -4.63
CA TYR A 44 -1.81 -10.17 -5.09
C TYR A 44 -3.01 -10.51 -4.23
N TYR A 45 -3.97 -9.62 -4.18
CA TYR A 45 -5.32 -9.90 -3.75
C TYR A 45 -6.20 -9.93 -5.00
N ILE A 46 -6.98 -11.01 -5.17
CA ILE A 46 -7.81 -11.25 -6.36
C ILE A 46 -9.24 -11.45 -5.91
N THR A 47 -10.19 -10.77 -6.56
CA THR A 47 -11.61 -10.99 -6.35
C THR A 47 -11.94 -12.45 -6.61
N ARG A 48 -12.63 -13.08 -5.68
CA ARG A 48 -13.12 -14.44 -5.86
C ARG A 48 -14.23 -14.42 -6.92
N PRO A 49 -14.13 -15.19 -8.02
CA PRO A 49 -15.22 -15.28 -8.99
C PRO A 49 -16.49 -15.77 -8.27
N GLY A 50 -17.52 -14.96 -8.29
CA GLY A 50 -18.84 -15.33 -7.76
C GLY A 50 -19.64 -16.00 -8.85
N GLY A 51 -19.49 -17.31 -9.04
CA GLY A 51 -20.31 -18.03 -10.01
C GLY A 51 -19.96 -19.52 -10.04
N ILE A 52 -20.98 -20.35 -10.27
CA ILE A 52 -20.90 -21.81 -10.36
C ILE A 52 -20.04 -22.24 -11.58
N ASP A 53 -19.83 -21.35 -12.54
CA ASP A 53 -19.20 -21.67 -13.84
C ASP A 53 -17.68 -21.41 -13.91
N GLY A 54 -17.01 -21.01 -12.84
CA GLY A 54 -15.54 -20.87 -12.81
C GLY A 54 -14.90 -19.93 -13.86
N LYS A 55 -15.69 -19.26 -14.70
CA LYS A 55 -15.20 -18.32 -15.70
C LYS A 55 -14.81 -17.02 -15.01
N ALA A 56 -13.57 -16.59 -15.20
CA ALA A 56 -13.11 -15.27 -14.80
C ALA A 56 -14.03 -14.22 -15.45
N SER A 57 -14.88 -13.58 -14.66
CA SER A 57 -15.66 -12.44 -15.09
C SER A 57 -14.70 -11.34 -15.54
N ALA A 58 -15.07 -10.57 -16.58
CA ALA A 58 -14.31 -9.41 -17.04
C ALA A 58 -14.05 -8.37 -15.93
N ASP A 59 -14.74 -8.49 -14.82
CA ASP A 59 -14.74 -7.63 -13.63
C ASP A 59 -13.89 -8.18 -12.47
N THR A 60 -12.96 -9.07 -12.72
CA THR A 60 -12.05 -9.59 -11.68
C THR A 60 -10.99 -8.56 -11.33
N TRP A 61 -10.95 -8.17 -10.07
CA TRP A 61 -9.94 -7.25 -9.56
C TRP A 61 -8.69 -8.01 -9.12
N ARG A 62 -7.54 -7.50 -9.50
CA ARG A 62 -6.23 -8.01 -9.10
C ARG A 62 -5.35 -6.88 -8.64
N VAL A 63 -5.12 -6.78 -7.34
CA VAL A 63 -4.38 -5.70 -6.67
C VAL A 63 -3.07 -6.23 -6.11
N PRO A 64 -1.92 -5.60 -6.42
CA PRO A 64 -0.64 -5.99 -5.83
C PRO A 64 -0.63 -5.78 -4.32
N ALA A 65 -0.31 -6.82 -3.56
CA ALA A 65 -0.24 -6.74 -2.10
C ALA A 65 0.78 -5.69 -1.61
N GLY A 66 1.91 -5.59 -2.32
CA GLY A 66 2.95 -4.60 -1.99
C GLY A 66 2.55 -3.14 -2.25
N GLU A 67 1.44 -2.86 -2.92
CA GLU A 67 0.91 -1.50 -3.10
C GLU A 67 -0.15 -1.18 -2.04
N ILE A 68 -1.06 -2.11 -1.75
CA ILE A 68 -2.19 -1.87 -0.86
C ILE A 68 -1.86 -2.02 0.63
N GLU A 69 -1.09 -3.04 1.02
CA GLU A 69 -0.76 -3.30 2.42
C GLU A 69 -0.11 -2.10 3.13
N PRO A 70 0.93 -1.45 2.53
CA PRO A 70 1.56 -0.30 3.16
C PRO A 70 0.64 0.91 3.29
N VAL A 71 -0.24 1.13 2.33
CA VAL A 71 -1.18 2.27 2.34
C VAL A 71 -2.20 2.12 3.46
N ILE A 72 -2.77 0.93 3.62
CA ILE A 72 -3.72 0.65 4.69
C ILE A 72 -3.06 0.80 6.05
N ASN A 73 -1.84 0.23 6.23
CA ASN A 73 -1.10 0.33 7.47
C ASN A 73 -0.79 1.80 7.81
N ALA A 74 -0.26 2.56 6.85
CA ALA A 74 0.07 3.97 7.07
C ALA A 74 -1.16 4.80 7.43
N ARG A 75 -2.32 4.54 6.80
CA ARG A 75 -3.56 5.25 7.11
C ARG A 75 -4.10 4.89 8.50
N PHE A 76 -4.03 3.63 8.87
CA PHE A 76 -4.43 3.19 10.20
C PHE A 76 -3.51 3.74 11.28
N ILE A 77 -2.19 3.74 11.07
CA ILE A 77 -1.22 4.37 11.98
C ILE A 77 -1.48 5.87 12.11
N LYS A 78 -1.77 6.57 11.00
CA LYS A 78 -2.12 8.00 11.04
C LYS A 78 -3.35 8.24 11.92
N TRP A 79 -4.38 7.41 11.79
CA TRP A 79 -5.58 7.51 12.63
C TRP A 79 -5.27 7.21 14.11
N LEU A 80 -4.46 6.20 14.40
CA LEU A 80 -4.05 5.88 15.77
C LEU A 80 -3.25 7.01 16.44
N ARG A 81 -2.55 7.83 15.67
CA ARG A 81 -1.80 9.00 16.14
C ARG A 81 -2.64 10.29 16.20
N ASP A 82 -3.85 10.26 15.71
CA ASP A 82 -4.81 11.37 15.83
C ASP A 82 -5.51 11.27 17.19
N GLU A 83 -4.95 11.97 18.18
CA GLU A 83 -5.43 11.96 19.56
C GLU A 83 -6.90 12.39 19.66
N ALA A 84 -7.30 13.41 18.90
CA ALA A 84 -8.69 13.90 18.93
C ALA A 84 -9.68 12.85 18.41
N ALA A 85 -9.35 12.20 17.29
CA ALA A 85 -10.17 11.15 16.70
C ALA A 85 -10.23 9.91 17.60
N THR A 86 -9.08 9.45 18.12
CA THR A 86 -9.01 8.24 18.97
C THR A 86 -9.73 8.42 20.29
N VAL A 87 -9.55 9.56 20.95
CA VAL A 87 -10.23 9.88 22.21
C VAL A 87 -11.75 9.95 22.00
N LYS A 88 -12.21 10.60 20.94
CA LYS A 88 -13.63 10.70 20.62
C LYS A 88 -14.26 9.32 20.40
N GLU A 89 -13.69 8.52 19.52
CA GLU A 89 -14.27 7.25 19.07
C GLU A 89 -14.15 6.15 20.14
N ILE A 90 -12.98 6.03 20.77
CA ILE A 90 -12.74 5.01 21.82
C ILE A 90 -13.37 5.42 23.15
N GLY A 91 -13.28 6.70 23.52
CA GLY A 91 -13.92 7.22 24.74
C GLY A 91 -15.44 7.08 24.72
N SER A 92 -16.08 7.29 23.55
CA SER A 92 -17.51 7.02 23.39
C SER A 92 -17.85 5.53 23.52
N ALA A 93 -16.99 4.65 23.01
CA ALA A 93 -17.21 3.20 23.08
C ALA A 93 -16.94 2.60 24.46
N LYS A 94 -16.07 3.25 25.24
CA LYS A 94 -15.66 2.77 26.60
C LYS A 94 -15.41 3.97 27.52
N PRO A 95 -16.47 4.57 28.10
CA PRO A 95 -16.39 5.79 28.91
C PRO A 95 -15.49 5.68 30.16
N ASN A 96 -15.24 4.46 30.63
CA ASN A 96 -14.42 4.20 31.82
C ASN A 96 -12.90 4.18 31.55
N MET A 97 -12.46 4.30 30.28
CA MET A 97 -11.04 4.43 29.96
C MET A 97 -10.58 5.88 30.14
N SER A 98 -9.43 6.07 30.80
CA SER A 98 -8.85 7.42 30.90
C SER A 98 -8.33 7.89 29.53
N LEU A 99 -8.37 9.19 29.27
CA LEU A 99 -7.86 9.79 28.04
C LEU A 99 -6.38 9.46 27.82
N GLN A 100 -5.60 9.52 28.89
CA GLN A 100 -4.16 9.22 28.84
C GLN A 100 -3.89 7.76 28.44
N THR A 101 -4.70 6.82 28.96
CA THR A 101 -4.59 5.40 28.60
C THR A 101 -4.92 5.19 27.13
N ILE A 102 -5.97 5.82 26.61
CA ILE A 102 -6.35 5.74 25.20
C ILE A 102 -5.20 6.21 24.30
N ILE A 103 -4.64 7.38 24.58
CA ILE A 103 -3.54 7.97 23.80
C ILE A 103 -2.30 7.09 23.86
N ALA A 104 -1.93 6.61 25.05
CA ALA A 104 -0.75 5.76 25.22
C ALA A 104 -0.89 4.41 24.49
N ASP A 105 -2.02 3.73 24.62
CA ASP A 105 -2.27 2.44 23.96
C ASP A 105 -2.33 2.57 22.45
N CYS A 106 -2.96 3.63 21.91
CA CYS A 106 -2.99 3.92 20.49
C CYS A 106 -1.59 4.20 19.93
N SER A 107 -0.79 5.01 20.61
CA SER A 107 0.59 5.32 20.23
C SER A 107 1.46 4.07 20.24
N GLN A 108 1.35 3.24 21.28
CA GLN A 108 2.07 1.97 21.38
C GLN A 108 1.68 0.99 20.27
N LEU A 109 0.39 0.91 19.92
CA LEU A 109 -0.07 0.08 18.81
C LEU A 109 0.46 0.61 17.47
N ALA A 110 0.45 1.93 17.25
CA ALA A 110 0.97 2.55 16.05
C ALA A 110 2.46 2.23 15.83
N GLU A 111 3.29 2.30 16.88
CA GLU A 111 4.71 1.93 16.79
C GLU A 111 4.93 0.43 16.56
N ARG A 112 4.03 -0.40 17.10
CA ARG A 112 4.09 -1.84 16.90
C ARG A 112 3.78 -2.25 15.47
N ILE A 113 2.77 -1.65 14.84
CA ILE A 113 2.33 -2.00 13.47
C ILE A 113 3.46 -1.89 12.47
N ASP A 114 4.36 -0.91 12.62
CA ASP A 114 5.51 -0.74 11.72
C ASP A 114 6.56 -1.86 11.83
N LYS A 115 6.60 -2.57 12.96
CA LYS A 115 7.67 -3.51 13.32
C LYS A 115 7.23 -4.96 13.38
N ILE A 116 5.92 -5.22 13.43
CA ILE A 116 5.40 -6.56 13.67
C ILE A 116 5.38 -7.41 12.38
N VAL A 117 5.50 -8.71 12.53
CA VAL A 117 5.42 -9.65 11.41
C VAL A 117 3.99 -9.73 10.83
N PRO A 118 3.84 -10.02 9.53
CA PRO A 118 2.52 -10.02 8.86
C PRO A 118 1.46 -10.91 9.52
N ALA A 119 1.86 -12.00 10.17
CA ALA A 119 0.94 -12.90 10.88
C ALA A 119 0.30 -12.21 12.08
N GLN A 120 1.12 -11.58 12.91
CA GLN A 120 0.65 -10.86 14.10
C GLN A 120 -0.17 -9.62 13.71
N LEU A 121 0.22 -8.92 12.63
CA LEU A 121 -0.58 -7.81 12.10
C LEU A 121 -1.99 -8.29 11.74
N ARG A 122 -2.08 -9.43 11.05
CA ARG A 122 -3.37 -10.03 10.70
C ARG A 122 -4.24 -10.32 11.92
N GLU A 123 -3.65 -10.85 12.99
CA GLU A 123 -4.38 -11.12 14.25
C GLU A 123 -4.94 -9.84 14.87
N VAL A 124 -4.14 -8.77 14.91
CA VAL A 124 -4.58 -7.46 15.42
C VAL A 124 -5.75 -6.92 14.58
N LEU A 125 -5.61 -6.91 13.25
CA LEU A 125 -6.63 -6.37 12.35
C LEU A 125 -7.94 -7.17 12.41
N LEU A 126 -7.86 -8.49 12.58
CA LEU A 126 -9.03 -9.35 12.79
C LEU A 126 -9.68 -9.11 14.16
N ALA A 127 -8.89 -8.96 15.22
CA ALA A 127 -9.39 -8.72 16.58
C ALA A 127 -10.23 -7.44 16.65
N ILE A 128 -9.84 -6.38 15.96
CA ILE A 128 -10.59 -5.12 15.91
C ILE A 128 -11.75 -5.15 14.88
N GLY A 129 -11.91 -6.25 14.16
CA GLY A 129 -12.97 -6.43 13.16
C GLY A 129 -12.78 -5.55 11.92
N MET A 130 -11.53 -5.35 11.47
CA MET A 130 -11.24 -4.51 10.30
C MET A 130 -11.83 -5.10 9.03
N GLN A 131 -12.47 -4.25 8.24
CA GLN A 131 -12.94 -4.52 6.89
C GLN A 131 -12.47 -3.42 5.95
N ILE A 132 -12.08 -3.79 4.75
CA ILE A 132 -11.52 -2.89 3.75
C ILE A 132 -12.27 -3.12 2.45
N VAL A 133 -12.89 -2.08 1.95
CA VAL A 133 -13.62 -2.12 0.68
C VAL A 133 -12.91 -1.24 -0.33
N LEU A 134 -12.58 -1.82 -1.47
CA LEU A 134 -11.98 -1.11 -2.60
C LEU A 134 -13.09 -0.69 -3.56
N SER A 135 -13.24 0.60 -3.82
CA SER A 135 -14.08 1.14 -4.89
C SER A 135 -13.21 1.79 -5.98
N ASP A 136 -13.82 2.23 -7.07
CA ASP A 136 -13.08 2.90 -8.16
C ASP A 136 -12.47 4.24 -7.73
N GLU A 137 -13.01 4.88 -6.68
CA GLU A 137 -12.65 6.22 -6.26
C GLU A 137 -11.99 6.28 -4.87
N ALA A 138 -12.18 5.24 -4.04
CA ALA A 138 -11.68 5.24 -2.66
C ALA A 138 -11.43 3.85 -2.10
N ILE A 139 -10.57 3.79 -1.07
CA ILE A 139 -10.48 2.67 -0.14
C ILE A 139 -11.22 3.07 1.13
N ALA A 140 -12.25 2.33 1.49
CA ALA A 140 -12.95 2.48 2.76
C ALA A 140 -12.39 1.44 3.75
N ILE A 141 -11.90 1.91 4.90
CA ILE A 141 -11.43 1.08 6.02
C ILE A 141 -12.43 1.27 7.14
N THR A 142 -13.03 0.18 7.60
CA THR A 142 -13.95 0.20 8.73
C THR A 142 -13.48 -0.76 9.82
N PHE A 143 -13.66 -0.40 11.08
CA PHE A 143 -13.36 -1.25 12.23
C PHE A 143 -14.17 -0.80 13.45
N SER A 144 -14.27 -1.65 14.48
CA SER A 144 -15.02 -1.33 15.69
C SER A 144 -14.12 -0.68 16.73
N SER A 145 -14.49 0.55 17.17
CA SER A 145 -13.79 1.24 18.27
C SER A 145 -13.92 0.49 19.60
N ARG A 146 -15.06 -0.20 19.83
CA ARG A 146 -15.26 -1.05 21.00
C ARG A 146 -14.30 -2.25 21.01
N LYS A 147 -14.21 -2.99 19.91
CA LYS A 147 -13.25 -4.10 19.79
C LYS A 147 -11.80 -3.63 19.93
N LEU A 148 -11.48 -2.44 19.45
CA LEU A 148 -10.16 -1.85 19.65
C LEU A 148 -9.90 -1.54 21.13
N ALA A 149 -10.87 -0.95 21.83
CA ALA A 149 -10.79 -0.72 23.27
C ALA A 149 -10.68 -2.04 24.07
N ASP A 150 -11.42 -3.08 23.67
CA ASP A 150 -11.34 -4.41 24.27
C ASP A 150 -9.97 -5.07 24.02
N TYR A 151 -9.41 -4.87 22.83
CA TYR A 151 -8.06 -5.33 22.51
C TYR A 151 -6.99 -4.69 23.41
N PHE A 152 -7.14 -3.41 23.77
CA PHE A 152 -6.28 -2.74 24.75
C PHE A 152 -6.51 -3.28 26.17
N GLY A 153 -7.78 -3.49 26.57
CA GLY A 153 -8.15 -4.03 27.87
C GLY A 153 -7.77 -5.50 28.09
N ALA A 154 -7.65 -6.30 27.04
CA ALA A 154 -7.20 -7.70 27.12
C ALA A 154 -5.76 -7.85 27.62
N LYS A 155 -4.96 -6.78 27.66
CA LYS A 155 -3.65 -6.73 28.30
C LYS A 155 -3.73 -6.59 29.83
N VAL A 156 -4.88 -6.19 30.36
CA VAL A 156 -5.17 -6.04 31.79
C VAL A 156 -6.30 -7.02 32.10
N LYS A 157 -5.99 -8.13 32.74
CA LYS A 157 -7.01 -9.05 33.27
C LYS A 157 -7.79 -8.29 34.32
N HIS A 158 -8.99 -7.89 34.03
CA HIS A 158 -10.01 -7.60 35.04
C HIS A 158 -11.41 -7.90 34.51
N ASP A 159 -12.18 -8.48 35.41
CA ASP A 159 -13.47 -9.11 35.32
C ASP A 159 -14.62 -8.24 34.80
N ALA A 160 -15.67 -8.99 34.44
CA ALA A 160 -17.08 -8.67 34.40
C ALA A 160 -17.63 -7.99 33.14
N ASP A 161 -18.18 -8.87 32.41
CA ASP A 161 -19.37 -8.79 31.58
C ASP A 161 -20.44 -7.87 32.16
N THR A 162 -20.74 -6.79 31.50
CA THR A 162 -22.03 -6.10 31.66
C THR A 162 -22.57 -5.86 30.25
N GLY A 163 -23.46 -6.77 29.86
CA GLY A 163 -24.19 -6.69 28.63
C GLY A 163 -25.08 -5.44 28.55
N ILE A 164 -24.58 -4.46 27.85
CA ILE A 164 -25.38 -3.40 27.25
C ILE A 164 -25.08 -3.43 25.77
N SER A 165 -26.05 -3.86 24.99
CA SER A 165 -26.04 -3.76 23.53
C SER A 165 -26.09 -2.29 23.15
N CYS A 166 -24.94 -1.66 23.11
CA CYS A 166 -24.76 -0.38 22.46
C CYS A 166 -24.34 -0.66 21.01
N GLU A 167 -25.00 -0.05 20.06
CA GLU A 167 -24.67 -0.11 18.65
C GLU A 167 -23.15 0.01 18.49
N SER A 168 -22.56 -0.97 17.80
CA SER A 168 -21.13 -1.06 17.62
C SER A 168 -20.67 0.22 16.91
N SER A 169 -19.98 1.10 17.65
CA SER A 169 -19.39 2.31 17.09
C SER A 169 -18.37 1.89 16.02
N LEU A 170 -18.78 2.01 14.75
CA LEU A 170 -17.96 1.70 13.60
C LEU A 170 -17.21 2.96 13.19
N VAL A 171 -15.90 2.91 13.28
CA VAL A 171 -15.01 3.93 12.73
C VAL A 171 -14.87 3.66 11.24
N SER A 172 -15.05 4.71 10.43
CA SER A 172 -14.84 4.66 8.98
C SER A 172 -13.77 5.66 8.56
N ILE A 173 -12.77 5.17 7.84
CA ILE A 173 -11.68 5.97 7.29
C ILE A 173 -11.71 5.80 5.77
N SER A 174 -11.78 6.90 5.03
CA SER A 174 -11.71 6.87 3.57
C SER A 174 -10.35 7.34 3.09
N ILE A 175 -9.84 6.70 2.04
CA ILE A 175 -8.63 7.10 1.32
C ILE A 175 -9.01 7.35 -0.12
N PRO A 176 -9.05 8.61 -0.58
CA PRO A 176 -9.36 8.91 -1.97
C PRO A 176 -8.27 8.34 -2.88
N MET A 177 -8.68 7.61 -3.90
CA MET A 177 -7.78 7.05 -4.90
C MET A 177 -8.47 6.94 -6.26
N ARG A 178 -7.68 6.69 -7.30
CA ARG A 178 -8.18 6.29 -8.62
C ARG A 178 -7.57 4.96 -9.01
N ILE A 179 -8.35 4.15 -9.67
CA ILE A 179 -7.89 2.88 -10.22
C ILE A 179 -7.49 3.06 -11.68
N ALA A 180 -6.25 2.71 -12.02
CA ALA A 180 -5.82 2.57 -13.39
C ALA A 180 -5.71 1.09 -13.75
N ARG A 181 -6.44 0.66 -14.78
CA ARG A 181 -6.32 -0.69 -15.32
C ARG A 181 -5.06 -0.79 -16.21
N ARG A 182 -4.22 -1.79 -15.93
CA ARG A 182 -3.08 -2.14 -16.78
C ARG A 182 -3.14 -3.62 -17.14
N GLY A 183 -3.87 -3.94 -18.18
CA GLY A 183 -4.23 -5.32 -18.51
C GLY A 183 -5.15 -5.90 -17.44
N GLN A 184 -4.76 -7.02 -16.85
CA GLN A 184 -5.52 -7.65 -15.76
C GLN A 184 -5.15 -7.14 -14.35
N GLU A 185 -4.17 -6.26 -14.22
CA GLU A 185 -3.73 -5.70 -12.94
C GLU A 185 -4.34 -4.32 -12.73
N LEU A 186 -4.84 -4.07 -11.52
CA LEU A 186 -5.26 -2.76 -11.07
C LEU A 186 -4.06 -2.07 -10.40
N ARG A 187 -3.80 -0.83 -10.76
CA ARG A 187 -2.88 0.05 -10.06
C ARG A 187 -3.65 1.10 -9.29
N LEU A 188 -3.28 1.26 -8.05
CA LEU A 188 -3.86 2.25 -7.15
C LEU A 188 -3.10 3.57 -7.37
N ILE A 189 -3.83 4.63 -7.75
CA ILE A 189 -3.30 5.98 -7.90
C ILE A 189 -3.93 6.82 -6.79
N PHE A 190 -3.11 7.25 -5.83
CA PHE A 190 -3.55 8.11 -4.73
C PHE A 190 -3.50 9.57 -5.13
N ALA A 191 -4.47 10.36 -4.65
CA ALA A 191 -4.46 11.79 -4.87
C ALA A 191 -3.26 12.44 -4.13
N LYS A 192 -2.66 13.46 -4.74
CA LYS A 192 -1.40 14.10 -4.34
C LYS A 192 -1.42 14.75 -2.94
N SER A 193 -2.61 15.02 -2.39
CA SER A 193 -2.76 15.76 -1.12
C SER A 193 -2.60 14.92 0.15
N GLU A 194 -2.60 13.60 0.06
CA GLU A 194 -2.31 12.74 1.19
C GLU A 194 -1.07 11.89 0.89
N ASN A 195 0.05 12.29 1.46
CA ASN A 195 1.34 11.56 1.42
C ASN A 195 1.22 10.27 2.29
N ILE A 196 0.24 9.41 1.97
CA ILE A 196 -0.10 8.20 2.74
C ILE A 196 0.65 6.98 2.20
N ALA A 197 1.15 7.07 0.96
CA ALA A 197 2.01 6.02 0.45
C ALA A 197 3.34 6.06 1.23
N PRO A 198 3.78 4.94 1.82
CA PRO A 198 5.10 4.89 2.42
C PRO A 198 6.11 5.29 1.36
N VAL A 199 7.00 6.21 1.71
CA VAL A 199 8.12 6.64 0.88
C VAL A 199 8.90 5.38 0.47
N ARG A 200 8.61 4.85 -0.71
CA ARG A 200 9.24 3.63 -1.20
C ARG A 200 10.14 3.98 -2.36
N VAL A 201 11.43 3.98 -2.06
CA VAL A 201 12.46 4.14 -3.07
C VAL A 201 12.33 3.02 -4.11
N ASP A 202 12.08 3.35 -5.37
CA ASP A 202 12.06 2.37 -6.47
C ASP A 202 13.50 2.03 -6.86
N GLY A 203 14.00 0.90 -6.35
CA GLY A 203 15.36 0.42 -6.66
C GLY A 203 15.65 0.25 -8.15
N LYS A 204 14.62 0.14 -9.01
CA LYS A 204 14.82 0.11 -10.48
C LYS A 204 15.10 1.49 -11.05
N LEU A 205 14.43 2.53 -10.50
CA LEU A 205 14.69 3.91 -10.89
C LEU A 205 16.06 4.36 -10.40
N VAL A 206 16.40 4.07 -9.14
CA VAL A 206 17.74 4.38 -8.58
C VAL A 206 18.82 3.65 -9.37
N GLY A 207 18.64 2.36 -9.64
CA GLY A 207 19.60 1.61 -10.46
C GLY A 207 19.70 2.12 -11.91
N LEU A 208 18.65 2.77 -12.42
CA LEU A 208 18.69 3.40 -13.75
C LEU A 208 19.51 4.70 -13.73
N ILE A 209 19.41 5.51 -12.67
CA ILE A 209 20.22 6.71 -12.47
C ILE A 209 21.72 6.36 -12.36
N ALA A 210 22.05 5.35 -11.53
CA ALA A 210 23.42 4.87 -11.40
C ALA A 210 23.99 4.39 -12.75
N LYS A 211 23.21 3.62 -13.51
CA LYS A 211 23.60 3.18 -14.89
C LYS A 211 23.73 4.32 -15.88
N ALA A 212 23.02 5.42 -15.68
CA ALA A 212 23.15 6.61 -16.52
C ALA A 212 24.51 7.28 -16.33
N GLU A 213 25.00 7.37 -15.11
CA GLU A 213 26.32 7.88 -14.78
C GLU A 213 27.43 7.02 -15.39
N ASP A 214 27.35 5.69 -15.21
CA ASP A 214 28.30 4.75 -15.80
C ASP A 214 28.31 4.82 -17.33
N ALA A 215 27.14 4.90 -17.96
CA ALA A 215 27.03 5.00 -19.41
C ALA A 215 27.61 6.30 -19.94
N TYR A 216 27.38 7.41 -19.25
CA TYR A 216 27.98 8.69 -19.61
C TYR A 216 29.51 8.66 -19.50
N SER A 217 30.03 8.15 -18.41
CA SER A 217 31.47 8.02 -18.17
C SER A 217 32.16 7.17 -19.22
N LYS A 218 31.55 6.05 -19.64
CA LYS A 218 32.06 5.20 -20.74
C LYS A 218 32.08 5.91 -22.10
N LEU A 219 31.04 6.71 -22.39
CA LEU A 219 30.96 7.48 -23.63
C LEU A 219 31.98 8.63 -23.64
N ALA A 220 32.21 9.27 -22.47
CA ALA A 220 33.15 10.40 -22.34
C ALA A 220 34.61 9.95 -22.34
N SER A 221 34.95 8.77 -21.79
CA SER A 221 36.31 8.24 -21.74
C SER A 221 36.86 7.69 -23.06
N GLY A 222 36.03 7.67 -24.11
CA GLY A 222 36.47 7.13 -25.40
C GLY A 222 36.74 5.63 -25.44
N THR A 223 36.27 4.89 -24.41
CA THR A 223 36.40 3.43 -24.35
C THR A 223 35.79 2.78 -25.58
N ALA A 224 36.44 1.73 -26.10
CA ALA A 224 35.96 1.00 -27.26
C ALA A 224 34.57 0.42 -27.02
N ILE A 225 33.55 0.99 -27.66
CA ILE A 225 32.14 0.62 -27.53
C ILE A 225 31.72 -0.08 -28.84
N THR A 226 31.11 -1.24 -28.72
CA THR A 226 30.62 -1.95 -29.88
C THR A 226 29.46 -1.19 -30.53
N ARG A 227 29.30 -1.34 -31.85
CA ARG A 227 28.24 -0.67 -32.62
C ARG A 227 26.84 -1.04 -32.11
N SER A 228 26.67 -2.24 -31.59
CA SER A 228 25.40 -2.73 -31.00
C SER A 228 25.07 -2.14 -29.62
N GLU A 229 26.11 -1.83 -28.82
CA GLU A 229 25.90 -1.28 -27.45
C GLU A 229 25.69 0.24 -27.46
N LYS A 230 26.27 0.94 -28.45
CA LYS A 230 26.23 2.40 -28.50
C LYS A 230 24.84 3.01 -28.40
N PRO A 231 23.77 2.51 -29.09
CA PRO A 231 22.44 3.08 -28.95
C PRO A 231 21.84 2.94 -27.55
N HIS A 232 22.15 1.84 -26.87
CA HIS A 232 21.71 1.60 -25.50
C HIS A 232 22.40 2.54 -24.50
N LEU A 233 23.73 2.66 -24.61
CA LEU A 233 24.51 3.54 -23.76
C LEU A 233 24.13 5.01 -23.94
N VAL A 234 23.93 5.47 -25.19
CA VAL A 234 23.46 6.84 -25.47
C VAL A 234 22.10 7.11 -24.84
N ARG A 235 21.20 6.13 -24.86
CA ARG A 235 19.88 6.25 -24.23
C ARG A 235 19.96 6.35 -22.73
N LEU A 236 20.86 5.59 -22.10
CA LEU A 236 21.12 5.66 -20.65
C LEU A 236 21.79 6.98 -20.26
N ALA A 237 22.85 7.35 -20.96
CA ALA A 237 23.66 8.55 -20.65
C ALA A 237 22.83 9.85 -20.65
N ARG A 238 21.76 9.92 -21.47
CA ARG A 238 20.85 11.07 -21.46
C ARG A 238 20.17 11.31 -20.11
N LEU A 239 19.93 10.24 -19.34
CA LEU A 239 19.31 10.34 -18.02
C LEU A 239 20.21 11.01 -16.98
N LYS A 240 21.50 11.20 -17.23
CA LYS A 240 22.40 12.02 -16.40
C LYS A 240 21.98 13.49 -16.38
N PHE A 241 21.34 13.97 -17.43
CA PHE A 241 20.90 15.36 -17.58
C PHE A 241 19.48 15.60 -17.08
N LEU A 242 18.95 14.73 -16.21
CA LEU A 242 17.67 14.95 -15.53
C LEU A 242 17.80 16.13 -14.56
N ALA A 243 16.69 16.85 -14.42
CA ALA A 243 16.59 17.92 -13.44
C ALA A 243 16.92 17.40 -12.03
N PRO A 244 17.70 18.15 -11.23
CA PRO A 244 18.16 17.70 -9.90
C PRO A 244 17.02 17.33 -8.95
N ASP A 245 15.89 18.04 -9.03
CA ASP A 245 14.70 17.78 -8.23
C ASP A 245 14.03 16.45 -8.60
N ILE A 246 14.03 16.06 -9.89
CA ILE A 246 13.58 14.75 -10.35
C ILE A 246 14.44 13.63 -9.77
N VAL A 247 15.76 13.82 -9.82
CA VAL A 247 16.72 12.85 -9.26
C VAL A 247 16.52 12.72 -7.74
N THR A 248 16.45 13.83 -7.03
CA THR A 248 16.23 13.86 -5.58
C THR A 248 14.91 13.18 -5.20
N ALA A 249 13.82 13.48 -5.91
CA ALA A 249 12.52 12.84 -5.67
C ALA A 249 12.55 11.33 -5.88
N ILE A 250 13.31 10.82 -6.85
CA ILE A 250 13.50 9.38 -7.07
C ILE A 250 14.30 8.75 -5.93
N LEU A 251 15.37 9.39 -5.48
CA LEU A 251 16.22 8.91 -4.38
C LEU A 251 15.46 8.91 -3.05
N GLU A 252 14.59 9.88 -2.85
CA GLU A 252 13.74 10.00 -1.66
C GLU A 252 12.44 9.17 -1.76
N GLY A 253 12.19 8.49 -2.88
CA GLY A 253 10.95 7.71 -3.08
C GLY A 253 9.69 8.56 -3.29
N LYS A 254 9.86 9.86 -3.54
CA LYS A 254 8.77 10.84 -3.80
C LYS A 254 8.38 10.96 -5.27
N GLN A 255 8.85 10.05 -6.11
CA GLN A 255 8.55 10.05 -7.55
C GLN A 255 7.05 9.86 -7.82
N PRO A 256 6.52 10.45 -8.90
CA PRO A 256 5.15 10.22 -9.33
C PRO A 256 4.84 8.73 -9.51
N PRO A 257 3.66 8.24 -9.09
CA PRO A 257 3.30 6.82 -9.15
C PRO A 257 3.36 6.21 -10.56
N LEU A 258 3.18 7.05 -11.57
CA LEU A 258 3.23 6.65 -12.98
C LEU A 258 4.64 6.67 -13.57
N LEU A 259 5.63 7.17 -12.84
CA LEU A 259 7.02 7.17 -13.29
C LEU A 259 7.61 5.76 -13.13
N THR A 260 8.02 5.18 -14.23
CA THR A 260 8.65 3.85 -14.24
C THR A 260 9.95 3.91 -15.03
N ALA A 261 10.91 3.02 -14.71
CA ALA A 261 12.16 2.89 -15.45
C ALA A 261 11.90 2.71 -16.96
N ARG A 262 10.83 2.00 -17.33
CA ARG A 262 10.43 1.83 -18.74
C ARG A 262 9.95 3.13 -19.38
N LYS A 263 9.22 3.99 -18.65
CA LYS A 263 8.79 5.30 -19.15
C LYS A 263 10.00 6.20 -19.40
N MET A 264 10.96 6.23 -18.47
CA MET A 264 12.19 6.99 -18.61
C MET A 264 13.04 6.53 -19.80
N LEU A 265 13.22 5.22 -19.98
CA LEU A 265 13.98 4.66 -21.12
C LEU A 265 13.27 4.83 -22.47
N ARG A 266 11.94 4.96 -22.49
CA ARG A 266 11.16 5.19 -23.72
C ARG A 266 11.10 6.65 -24.13
N ALA A 267 11.39 7.59 -23.23
CA ALA A 267 11.52 8.99 -23.57
C ALA A 267 12.66 9.15 -24.59
N THR A 268 12.28 9.24 -25.87
CA THR A 268 13.22 9.26 -27.00
C THR A 268 14.07 10.52 -27.02
N ARG A 269 13.54 11.61 -26.48
CA ARG A 269 14.24 12.88 -26.29
C ARG A 269 13.93 13.40 -24.89
N ILE A 270 14.95 13.64 -24.10
CA ILE A 270 14.85 14.36 -22.84
C ILE A 270 15.14 15.83 -23.16
N PRO A 271 14.20 16.74 -22.96
CA PRO A 271 14.42 18.17 -23.17
C PRO A 271 15.54 18.70 -22.30
N LEU A 272 16.23 19.73 -22.73
CA LEU A 272 17.20 20.44 -21.90
C LEU A 272 16.52 21.35 -20.88
N CYS A 273 15.30 21.77 -21.16
CA CYS A 273 14.49 22.55 -20.23
C CYS A 273 13.96 21.67 -19.08
N TRP A 274 14.27 22.01 -17.86
CA TRP A 274 13.87 21.25 -16.68
C TRP A 274 12.37 21.26 -16.46
N GLU A 275 11.68 22.32 -16.82
CA GLU A 275 10.22 22.42 -16.76
C GLU A 275 9.53 21.42 -17.69
N GLU A 276 10.01 21.30 -18.93
CA GLU A 276 9.52 20.30 -19.87
C GLU A 276 9.81 18.87 -19.38
N GLN A 277 10.96 18.65 -18.72
CA GLN A 277 11.26 17.34 -18.10
C GLN A 277 10.25 16.99 -17.02
N ARG A 278 9.89 17.95 -16.13
CA ARG A 278 8.86 17.76 -15.11
C ARG A 278 7.53 17.34 -15.72
N ASN A 279 7.10 18.07 -16.74
CA ASN A 279 5.84 17.78 -17.44
C ASN A 279 5.85 16.36 -18.07
N ILE A 280 6.91 15.97 -18.76
CA ILE A 280 7.02 14.64 -19.40
C ILE A 280 7.00 13.51 -18.36
N PHE A 281 7.68 13.70 -17.22
CA PHE A 281 7.78 12.68 -16.19
C PHE A 281 6.68 12.76 -15.14
N GLY A 282 5.83 13.81 -15.16
CA GLY A 282 4.68 13.99 -14.30
C GLY A 282 5.05 14.56 -12.93
N PHE A 283 6.10 15.36 -12.87
CA PHE A 283 6.42 16.24 -11.75
C PHE A 283 5.77 17.60 -12.03
N GLU A 284 4.84 17.99 -11.21
CA GLU A 284 4.22 19.32 -11.23
C GLU A 284 4.86 20.21 -10.17
#